data_1d0bf786bacc5f1850beb1ba76a8c234
#
_entry.id   1d0bf786bacc5f1850beb1ba76a8c234
#
_cell.length_a   1.000
_cell.length_b   1.000
_cell.length_c   1.000
_cell.angle_alpha   90.00
_cell.angle_beta   90.00
_cell.angle_gamma   90.00
#
_symmetry.space_group_name_H-M   'P 1'
#
loop_
_entity.id
_entity.type
_entity.pdbx_description
1 polymer ?
#
loop_
_entity_poly.entity_id
_entity_poly.type
_entity_poly.pdbx_seq_one_letter_code
_entity_poly.pdbx_strand_id
1 'polypeptide(L)'
;MTYSVRETILMSSETFLPPGARTQSEVFAVHGADPEILAFAMAKYSRSALSMRESLTEISAQRAEQFLNTFYFQYGHRSIADLAHIAFAVERLSLLAAVVLVDEARWDGQERSTRYQNFLASGWYFPGFGEDSASAKLYAETIENLFSAYQRVSAAVLDLLRGRVARPEALKPEAYERTLRARAFDMARYLLPLATNTSLGQIVSARTLETQVSRLLSSPTAEVRLLGEKLRDAAIGPAWNLNARAAQAFIDKLSAAEEQVSGFRGQGSGGAVEAGSLAAEAAALFTREIRTAPTLVKYAQPNAYLMQSPAELAQAAAEVLKNLPVAPASLVDLIERTESLEVELAATLLYSASHHPYRSIRDLVSGLPDSQVLELIELGVRHRGRHDEALRAFHAGAALRFDLLMDIGGFRDMHRHRRCTQIIQGFTSQHGYETPGAGDLPAGPDDDSDGDFDILAAAGVLGEYRSAIESAHRAAAQIAAGHAPEAAQSAQYLFPLATRIRALFKMDFAEAQYITELRSGPAGHFSYRRVAWEMFLALQRQHPGLAKHIRVTDFTEPIDLFQR
;
A
#
# COMPACT_ATOMS: atom_id res chain seq x y z
N MET A 1 34.25 22.20 -10.55
CA MET A 1 34.81 20.87 -10.80
C MET A 1 34.29 20.40 -12.14
N THR A 2 35.14 20.49 -13.12
CA THR A 2 34.89 20.19 -14.55
C THR A 2 35.02 18.66 -14.74
N TYR A 3 33.93 17.98 -15.08
CA TYR A 3 33.99 16.59 -15.54
C TYR A 3 34.44 16.57 -16.99
N SER A 4 35.68 16.18 -17.21
CA SER A 4 36.24 15.87 -18.54
C SER A 4 35.70 14.51 -18.96
N VAL A 5 34.90 14.49 -20.05
CA VAL A 5 34.54 13.26 -20.77
C VAL A 5 35.80 12.83 -21.53
N ARG A 6 36.43 11.73 -21.09
CA ARG A 6 37.45 11.04 -21.88
C ARG A 6 36.75 10.27 -23.01
N GLU A 7 36.83 10.82 -24.23
CA GLU A 7 36.63 10.02 -25.44
C GLU A 7 37.77 9.00 -25.56
N THR A 8 37.48 7.78 -25.24
CA THR A 8 38.37 6.66 -25.58
C THR A 8 38.05 6.24 -27.02
N ILE A 9 38.83 6.73 -27.96
CA ILE A 9 38.82 6.22 -29.33
C ILE A 9 39.44 4.83 -29.33
N LEU A 10 38.60 3.81 -29.31
CA LEU A 10 39.00 2.42 -29.68
C LEU A 10 38.99 2.35 -31.22
N MET A 11 40.16 2.41 -31.83
CA MET A 11 40.33 2.05 -33.24
C MET A 11 40.00 0.55 -33.38
N SER A 12 38.79 0.24 -33.85
CA SER A 12 38.39 -1.10 -34.24
C SER A 12 38.60 -1.29 -35.75
N SER A 13 39.14 -2.43 -36.13
CA SER A 13 39.22 -2.93 -37.51
C SER A 13 37.92 -2.65 -38.27
N GLU A 14 38.02 -2.08 -39.46
CA GLU A 14 36.88 -1.84 -40.36
C GLU A 14 36.20 -3.16 -40.69
N THR A 15 35.14 -3.49 -39.95
CA THR A 15 34.23 -4.56 -40.31
C THR A 15 33.30 -4.05 -41.41
N PHE A 16 33.28 -4.69 -42.54
CA PHE A 16 32.38 -4.36 -43.66
C PHE A 16 30.93 -4.42 -43.17
N LEU A 17 30.24 -3.29 -43.22
CA LEU A 17 28.82 -3.17 -42.89
C LEU A 17 28.06 -2.99 -44.23
N PRO A 18 27.08 -3.85 -44.53
CA PRO A 18 26.21 -3.67 -45.68
C PRO A 18 25.47 -2.34 -45.62
N PRO A 19 25.13 -1.71 -46.77
CA PRO A 19 24.33 -0.50 -46.79
C PRO A 19 23.02 -0.67 -45.97
N GLY A 20 22.80 0.18 -44.97
CA GLY A 20 21.65 0.14 -44.08
C GLY A 20 21.84 -0.67 -42.80
N ALA A 21 22.94 -1.44 -42.66
CA ALA A 21 23.24 -2.15 -41.41
C ALA A 21 23.71 -1.16 -40.31
N ARG A 22 23.13 -1.28 -39.10
CA ARG A 22 23.56 -0.55 -37.90
C ARG A 22 23.97 -1.56 -36.85
N THR A 23 25.14 -1.43 -36.26
CA THR A 23 25.70 -2.38 -35.31
C THR A 23 25.50 -2.02 -33.87
N GLN A 24 25.08 -0.80 -33.57
CA GLN A 24 24.92 -0.34 -32.19
C GLN A 24 23.52 0.21 -31.95
N SER A 25 22.88 -0.29 -30.89
CA SER A 25 21.66 0.30 -30.33
C SER A 25 22.02 1.55 -29.54
N GLU A 26 21.15 2.56 -29.56
CA GLU A 26 21.26 3.74 -28.75
C GLU A 26 20.30 3.65 -27.57
N VAL A 27 20.79 3.89 -26.34
CA VAL A 27 19.99 3.87 -25.11
C VAL A 27 20.25 5.16 -24.36
N PHE A 28 19.18 5.88 -24.00
CA PHE A 28 19.26 7.08 -23.18
C PHE A 28 18.04 7.22 -22.29
N ALA A 29 18.24 7.78 -21.07
CA ALA A 29 17.15 8.14 -20.18
C ALA A 29 16.52 9.46 -20.60
N VAL A 30 15.22 9.62 -20.36
CA VAL A 30 14.45 10.82 -20.68
C VAL A 30 13.86 11.40 -19.40
N HIS A 31 14.03 12.73 -19.21
CA HIS A 31 13.38 13.50 -18.14
C HIS A 31 13.03 14.91 -18.64
N GLY A 32 12.28 15.69 -17.84
CA GLY A 32 11.94 17.09 -18.18
C GLY A 32 10.68 17.23 -19.03
N ALA A 33 9.97 16.14 -19.32
CA ALA A 33 8.64 16.15 -19.93
C ALA A 33 7.58 15.75 -18.89
N ASP A 34 6.38 16.33 -19.04
CA ASP A 34 5.23 15.97 -18.20
C ASP A 34 4.84 14.52 -18.45
N PRO A 35 4.32 13.77 -17.45
CA PRO A 35 4.04 12.34 -17.58
C PRO A 35 3.16 11.97 -18.77
N GLU A 36 2.09 12.72 -19.06
CA GLU A 36 1.23 12.48 -20.23
C GLU A 36 1.93 12.79 -21.56
N ILE A 37 2.78 13.81 -21.59
CA ILE A 37 3.58 14.14 -22.77
C ILE A 37 4.58 13.02 -23.07
N LEU A 38 5.24 12.50 -22.04
CA LEU A 38 6.17 11.39 -22.18
C LEU A 38 5.46 10.11 -22.64
N ALA A 39 4.29 9.81 -22.05
CA ALA A 39 3.46 8.67 -22.47
C ALA A 39 3.03 8.77 -23.93
N PHE A 40 2.62 9.96 -24.38
CA PHE A 40 2.30 10.21 -25.78
C PHE A 40 3.50 10.02 -26.70
N ALA A 41 4.65 10.58 -26.35
CA ALA A 41 5.88 10.45 -27.15
C ALA A 41 6.26 8.97 -27.33
N MET A 42 6.24 8.18 -26.25
CA MET A 42 6.53 6.75 -26.30
C MET A 42 5.48 5.96 -27.10
N ALA A 43 4.19 6.31 -27.00
CA ALA A 43 3.14 5.68 -27.79
C ALA A 43 3.31 5.92 -29.30
N LYS A 44 3.96 7.03 -29.72
CA LYS A 44 4.27 7.31 -31.13
C LYS A 44 5.17 6.24 -31.76
N TYR A 45 6.03 5.55 -31.02
CA TYR A 45 6.87 4.48 -31.57
C TYR A 45 6.08 3.40 -32.31
N SER A 46 4.86 3.15 -31.92
CA SER A 46 4.01 2.16 -32.61
C SER A 46 3.49 2.64 -33.97
N ARG A 47 3.66 3.93 -34.32
CA ARG A 47 3.00 4.58 -35.47
C ARG A 47 3.90 5.53 -36.26
N SER A 48 5.11 5.82 -35.77
CA SER A 48 6.05 6.76 -36.37
C SER A 48 7.46 6.16 -36.36
N ALA A 49 8.22 6.42 -37.40
CA ALA A 49 9.62 6.04 -37.47
C ALA A 49 10.57 7.10 -36.83
N LEU A 50 10.02 8.19 -36.30
CA LEU A 50 10.80 9.22 -35.62
C LEU A 50 11.45 8.69 -34.35
N SER A 51 12.67 9.15 -34.07
CA SER A 51 13.34 8.91 -32.79
C SER A 51 12.58 9.60 -31.65
N MET A 52 12.87 9.18 -30.40
CA MET A 52 12.29 9.83 -29.20
C MET A 52 12.69 11.31 -29.15
N ARG A 53 13.92 11.67 -29.50
CA ARG A 53 14.38 13.06 -29.49
C ARG A 53 13.57 13.92 -30.47
N GLU A 54 13.36 13.44 -31.68
CA GLU A 54 12.53 14.13 -32.68
C GLU A 54 11.06 14.19 -32.23
N SER A 55 10.52 13.09 -31.70
CA SER A 55 9.14 13.06 -31.23
C SER A 55 8.89 14.07 -30.11
N LEU A 56 9.81 14.21 -29.16
CA LEU A 56 9.65 15.13 -28.02
C LEU A 56 9.73 16.60 -28.43
N THR A 57 10.51 16.93 -29.44
CA THR A 57 10.58 18.32 -29.95
C THR A 57 9.32 18.78 -30.69
N GLU A 58 8.54 17.84 -31.24
CA GLU A 58 7.30 18.13 -31.96
C GLU A 58 6.06 18.22 -31.08
N ILE A 59 6.14 17.77 -29.82
CA ILE A 59 4.96 17.59 -28.95
C ILE A 59 4.69 18.86 -28.16
N SER A 60 3.44 19.33 -28.23
CA SER A 60 2.86 20.30 -27.30
C SER A 60 1.82 19.63 -26.41
N ALA A 61 1.54 20.24 -25.25
CA ALA A 61 0.49 19.76 -24.32
C ALA A 61 -0.88 19.60 -25.02
N GLN A 62 -1.24 20.54 -25.91
CA GLN A 62 -2.50 20.50 -26.67
C GLN A 62 -2.57 19.30 -27.64
N ARG A 63 -1.46 18.96 -28.32
CA ARG A 63 -1.40 17.78 -29.19
C ARG A 63 -1.47 16.48 -28.40
N ALA A 64 -0.85 16.44 -27.22
CA ALA A 64 -0.92 15.29 -26.32
C ALA A 64 -2.35 15.06 -25.86
N GLU A 65 -3.07 16.08 -25.43
CA GLU A 65 -4.47 15.99 -25.01
C GLU A 65 -5.39 15.49 -26.15
N GLN A 66 -5.26 16.03 -27.36
CA GLN A 66 -6.04 15.59 -28.52
C GLN A 66 -5.78 14.11 -28.87
N PHE A 67 -4.51 13.69 -28.84
CA PHE A 67 -4.13 12.30 -29.08
C PHE A 67 -4.71 11.37 -28.04
N LEU A 68 -4.58 11.70 -26.75
CA LEU A 68 -5.09 10.89 -25.65
C LEU A 68 -6.61 10.79 -25.69
N ASN A 69 -7.32 11.87 -26.00
CA ASN A 69 -8.78 11.82 -26.17
C ASN A 69 -9.19 10.86 -27.30
N THR A 70 -8.44 10.84 -28.41
CA THR A 70 -8.75 9.95 -29.54
C THR A 70 -8.34 8.51 -29.27
N PHE A 71 -7.08 8.28 -28.93
CA PHE A 71 -6.53 6.93 -28.88
C PHE A 71 -6.81 6.19 -27.56
N TYR A 72 -6.81 6.89 -26.44
CA TYR A 72 -7.10 6.28 -25.15
C TYR A 72 -8.60 6.10 -24.95
N PHE A 73 -9.41 7.16 -25.12
CA PHE A 73 -10.84 7.10 -24.86
C PHE A 73 -11.67 6.54 -26.01
N GLN A 74 -11.42 6.96 -27.27
CA GLN A 74 -12.24 6.52 -28.40
C GLN A 74 -11.83 5.14 -28.91
N TYR A 75 -10.53 4.86 -29.03
CA TYR A 75 -10.03 3.56 -29.52
C TYR A 75 -9.70 2.55 -28.42
N GLY A 76 -9.74 2.94 -27.14
CA GLY A 76 -9.56 2.05 -26.01
C GLY A 76 -8.13 1.53 -25.81
N HIS A 77 -7.11 2.23 -26.30
CA HIS A 77 -5.70 1.84 -26.13
C HIS A 77 -5.20 2.18 -24.71
N ARG A 78 -5.72 1.46 -23.71
CA ARG A 78 -5.41 1.70 -22.28
C ARG A 78 -3.94 1.57 -21.92
N SER A 79 -3.13 0.83 -22.69
CA SER A 79 -1.69 0.67 -22.46
C SER A 79 -0.88 1.97 -22.53
N ILE A 80 -1.41 3.01 -23.16
CA ILE A 80 -0.75 4.34 -23.20
C ILE A 80 -0.68 4.94 -21.80
N ALA A 81 -1.71 4.76 -20.99
CA ALA A 81 -1.74 5.26 -19.61
C ALA A 81 -0.79 4.52 -18.66
N ASP A 82 -0.33 3.32 -19.03
CA ASP A 82 0.72 2.60 -18.30
C ASP A 82 2.09 3.31 -18.39
N LEU A 83 2.29 4.18 -19.38
CA LEU A 83 3.54 4.89 -19.62
C LEU A 83 3.68 6.19 -18.81
N ALA A 84 2.57 6.78 -18.34
CA ALA A 84 2.56 7.99 -17.53
C ALA A 84 2.66 7.63 -16.04
N HIS A 85 3.83 7.81 -15.42
CA HIS A 85 4.06 7.56 -14.00
C HIS A 85 4.00 8.84 -13.19
N ILE A 86 3.26 8.80 -12.08
CA ILE A 86 2.93 9.95 -11.24
C ILE A 86 3.31 9.66 -9.81
N ALA A 87 4.05 10.58 -9.19
CA ALA A 87 4.43 10.51 -7.78
C ALA A 87 3.47 11.36 -6.93
N PHE A 88 2.96 10.78 -5.84
CA PHE A 88 2.12 11.44 -4.85
C PHE A 88 2.72 11.34 -3.46
N ALA A 89 2.62 12.41 -2.70
CA ALA A 89 2.71 12.40 -1.25
C ALA A 89 1.29 12.43 -0.67
N VAL A 90 0.97 11.47 0.19
CA VAL A 90 -0.32 11.38 0.87
C VAL A 90 -0.07 11.45 2.37
N GLU A 91 -0.51 12.51 3.00
CA GLU A 91 -0.19 12.83 4.37
C GLU A 91 -1.43 12.90 5.25
N ARG A 92 -1.29 12.47 6.51
CA ARG A 92 -2.34 12.53 7.53
C ARG A 92 -3.61 11.76 7.15
N LEU A 93 -3.46 10.60 6.51
CA LEU A 93 -4.54 9.65 6.33
C LEU A 93 -4.54 8.63 7.48
N SER A 94 -5.68 8.03 7.78
CA SER A 94 -5.76 6.95 8.77
C SER A 94 -5.03 5.69 8.30
N LEU A 95 -4.62 4.83 9.23
CA LEU A 95 -4.10 3.50 8.90
C LEU A 95 -5.12 2.67 8.12
N LEU A 96 -6.42 2.82 8.41
CA LEU A 96 -7.51 2.18 7.65
C LEU A 96 -7.48 2.64 6.19
N ALA A 97 -7.48 3.95 5.95
CA ALA A 97 -7.44 4.50 4.60
C ALA A 97 -6.14 4.12 3.86
N ALA A 98 -5.01 4.03 4.59
CA ALA A 98 -3.74 3.59 4.02
C ALA A 98 -3.80 2.14 3.52
N VAL A 99 -4.38 1.20 4.31
CA VAL A 99 -4.57 -0.20 3.89
C VAL A 99 -5.41 -0.27 2.61
N VAL A 100 -6.49 0.49 2.55
CA VAL A 100 -7.37 0.53 1.36
C VAL A 100 -6.66 1.16 0.17
N LEU A 101 -5.91 2.25 0.37
CA LEU A 101 -5.24 2.96 -0.72
C LEU A 101 -4.19 2.09 -1.41
N VAL A 102 -3.36 1.40 -0.63
CA VAL A 102 -2.26 0.59 -1.17
C VAL A 102 -2.69 -0.74 -1.77
N ASP A 103 -3.98 -1.09 -1.70
CA ASP A 103 -4.55 -2.34 -2.21
C ASP A 103 -4.68 -2.31 -3.73
N GLU A 104 -3.56 -2.15 -4.44
CA GLU A 104 -3.44 -2.17 -5.89
C GLU A 104 -2.39 -3.20 -6.33
N ALA A 105 -2.69 -3.95 -7.39
CA ALA A 105 -1.77 -4.96 -7.93
C ALA A 105 -0.46 -4.34 -8.47
N ARG A 106 -0.53 -3.11 -8.97
CA ARG A 106 0.61 -2.34 -9.53
C ARG A 106 0.81 -1.05 -8.75
N TRP A 107 1.35 -1.16 -7.58
CA TRP A 107 1.59 -0.03 -6.69
C TRP A 107 3.03 -0.06 -6.16
N ASP A 108 3.73 1.04 -6.28
CA ASP A 108 5.05 1.25 -5.70
C ASP A 108 5.00 2.40 -4.72
N GLY A 109 5.47 2.16 -3.51
CA GLY A 109 5.45 3.20 -2.48
C GLY A 109 6.04 2.78 -1.16
N GLN A 110 6.12 3.75 -0.25
CA GLN A 110 6.60 3.58 1.11
C GLN A 110 5.66 4.29 2.08
N GLU A 111 5.32 3.58 3.15
CA GLU A 111 4.51 4.11 4.24
C GLU A 111 5.36 4.33 5.48
N ARG A 112 4.98 5.31 6.29
CA ARG A 112 5.58 5.57 7.60
C ARG A 112 5.50 4.32 8.47
N SER A 113 6.65 3.89 8.97
CA SER A 113 6.77 2.64 9.74
C SER A 113 6.26 2.79 11.18
N THR A 114 5.31 1.98 11.57
CA THR A 114 4.83 1.87 12.96
C THR A 114 5.82 1.14 13.88
N ARG A 115 6.88 0.55 13.32
CA ARG A 115 7.91 -0.21 14.04
C ARG A 115 9.09 0.64 14.51
N TYR A 116 9.37 1.75 13.81
CA TYR A 116 10.59 2.53 14.03
C TYR A 116 10.33 3.95 14.50
N GLN A 117 9.07 4.37 14.55
CA GLN A 117 8.69 5.75 14.88
C GLN A 117 7.64 5.78 15.98
N ASN A 118 7.70 6.84 16.80
CA ASN A 118 6.67 7.11 17.78
C ASN A 118 5.44 7.74 17.10
N PHE A 119 4.25 7.24 17.42
CA PHE A 119 2.99 7.70 16.84
C PHE A 119 2.16 8.57 17.80
N LEU A 120 2.62 8.86 19.00
CA LEU A 120 1.88 9.68 19.98
C LEU A 120 1.47 11.05 19.45
N ALA A 121 2.33 11.69 18.64
CA ALA A 121 2.08 13.01 18.06
C ALA A 121 1.43 12.96 16.67
N SER A 122 1.03 11.79 16.17
CA SER A 122 0.54 11.65 14.80
C SER A 122 -0.88 12.16 14.62
N GLY A 123 -1.66 12.24 15.70
CA GLY A 123 -3.10 12.47 15.65
C GLY A 123 -3.85 11.25 15.11
N TRP A 124 -5.13 11.40 14.94
CA TRP A 124 -6.03 10.35 14.50
C TRP A 124 -7.22 10.93 13.72
N TYR A 125 -7.80 10.09 12.88
CA TYR A 125 -8.97 10.43 12.11
C TYR A 125 -10.23 10.35 12.95
N PHE A 126 -11.09 11.37 12.85
CA PHE A 126 -12.40 11.43 13.50
C PHE A 126 -13.50 11.39 12.44
N PRO A 127 -14.26 10.28 12.32
CA PRO A 127 -15.41 10.21 11.42
C PRO A 127 -16.54 11.07 11.93
N GLY A 128 -17.43 11.52 11.05
CA GLY A 128 -18.63 12.25 11.43
C GLY A 128 -19.67 11.33 12.05
N PHE A 129 -20.20 11.68 13.21
CA PHE A 129 -21.29 10.95 13.90
C PHE A 129 -22.67 11.65 13.78
N GLY A 130 -22.75 12.74 13.02
CA GLY A 130 -23.97 13.55 12.96
C GLY A 130 -24.41 14.05 14.34
N GLU A 131 -25.66 13.79 14.71
CA GLU A 131 -26.22 14.18 16.02
C GLU A 131 -25.92 13.15 17.14
N ASP A 132 -25.30 12.02 16.84
CA ASP A 132 -24.96 10.98 17.84
C ASP A 132 -23.71 11.36 18.65
N SER A 133 -23.91 12.28 19.59
CA SER A 133 -22.86 12.76 20.49
C SER A 133 -22.34 11.66 21.44
N ALA A 134 -23.14 10.65 21.74
CA ALA A 134 -22.74 9.54 22.61
C ALA A 134 -21.71 8.65 21.92
N SER A 135 -21.94 8.26 20.67
CA SER A 135 -20.97 7.53 19.86
C SER A 135 -19.71 8.34 19.59
N ALA A 136 -19.84 9.65 19.32
CA ALA A 136 -18.71 10.56 19.14
C ALA A 136 -17.80 10.59 20.38
N LYS A 137 -18.40 10.74 21.56
CA LYS A 137 -17.68 10.75 22.84
C LYS A 137 -17.01 9.38 23.11
N LEU A 138 -17.75 8.28 22.98
CA LEU A 138 -17.23 6.94 23.18
C LEU A 138 -16.04 6.66 22.25
N TYR A 139 -16.12 7.10 20.98
CA TYR A 139 -15.05 6.98 20.00
C TYR A 139 -13.79 7.72 20.47
N ALA A 140 -13.90 9.00 20.81
CA ALA A 140 -12.77 9.82 21.26
C ALA A 140 -12.11 9.24 22.52
N GLU A 141 -12.89 8.91 23.54
CA GLU A 141 -12.39 8.31 24.79
C GLU A 141 -11.67 6.97 24.53
N THR A 142 -12.19 6.16 23.62
CA THR A 142 -11.57 4.88 23.25
C THR A 142 -10.20 5.09 22.59
N ILE A 143 -10.12 6.03 21.64
CA ILE A 143 -8.85 6.37 20.97
C ILE A 143 -7.81 6.89 21.99
N GLU A 144 -8.21 7.82 22.86
CA GLU A 144 -7.33 8.38 23.88
C GLU A 144 -6.82 7.31 24.86
N ASN A 145 -7.68 6.36 25.25
CA ASN A 145 -7.30 5.22 26.08
C ASN A 145 -6.26 4.32 25.40
N LEU A 146 -6.44 4.03 24.09
CA LEU A 146 -5.48 3.22 23.32
C LEU A 146 -4.13 3.92 23.19
N PHE A 147 -4.09 5.23 22.90
CA PHE A 147 -2.83 5.99 22.85
C PHE A 147 -2.16 6.08 24.22
N SER A 148 -2.92 6.22 25.29
CA SER A 148 -2.40 6.22 26.66
C SER A 148 -1.79 4.87 27.02
N ALA A 149 -2.45 3.76 26.68
CA ALA A 149 -1.93 2.40 26.85
C ALA A 149 -0.68 2.18 25.97
N TYR A 150 -0.68 2.63 24.72
CA TYR A 150 0.49 2.58 23.83
C TYR A 150 1.72 3.26 24.46
N GLN A 151 1.54 4.43 25.06
CA GLN A 151 2.62 5.15 25.73
C GLN A 151 3.16 4.38 26.94
N ARG A 152 2.28 3.89 27.81
CA ARG A 152 2.67 3.16 29.03
C ARG A 152 3.34 1.83 28.71
N VAL A 153 2.75 1.05 27.81
CA VAL A 153 3.31 -0.25 27.37
C VAL A 153 4.69 -0.03 26.71
N SER A 154 4.80 1.00 25.84
CA SER A 154 6.07 1.32 25.17
C SER A 154 7.17 1.67 26.18
N ALA A 155 6.86 2.45 27.21
CA ALA A 155 7.82 2.84 28.26
C ALA A 155 8.21 1.63 29.12
N ALA A 156 7.25 0.85 29.61
CA ALA A 156 7.49 -0.31 30.47
C ALA A 156 8.32 -1.38 29.76
N VAL A 157 8.01 -1.67 28.50
CA VAL A 157 8.79 -2.63 27.69
C VAL A 157 10.21 -2.11 27.46
N LEU A 158 10.40 -0.80 27.16
CA LEU A 158 11.73 -0.23 27.00
C LEU A 158 12.57 -0.35 28.26
N ASP A 159 11.99 -0.08 29.44
CA ASP A 159 12.69 -0.19 30.71
C ASP A 159 13.04 -1.66 31.04
N LEU A 160 12.15 -2.59 30.76
CA LEU A 160 12.44 -4.03 30.87
C LEU A 160 13.62 -4.43 29.97
N LEU A 161 13.62 -3.98 28.70
CA LEU A 161 14.70 -4.28 27.74
C LEU A 161 16.05 -3.73 28.19
N ARG A 162 16.09 -2.52 28.73
CA ARG A 162 17.32 -1.91 29.28
C ARG A 162 17.90 -2.72 30.43
N GLY A 163 17.06 -3.34 31.25
CA GLY A 163 17.49 -4.18 32.37
C GLY A 163 17.97 -5.57 31.95
N ARG A 164 17.44 -6.12 30.84
CA ARG A 164 17.70 -7.50 30.42
C ARG A 164 18.72 -7.65 29.29
N VAL A 165 18.79 -6.68 28.38
CA VAL A 165 19.63 -6.78 27.18
C VAL A 165 20.94 -6.03 27.40
N ALA A 166 22.03 -6.74 27.60
CA ALA A 166 23.35 -6.12 27.73
C ALA A 166 23.77 -5.43 26.41
N ARG A 167 24.38 -4.25 26.51
CA ARG A 167 24.93 -3.57 25.34
C ARG A 167 26.21 -4.28 24.87
N PRO A 168 26.30 -4.77 23.61
CA PRO A 168 27.52 -5.28 23.03
C PRO A 168 28.61 -4.19 23.03
N GLU A 169 29.86 -4.53 23.39
CA GLU A 169 30.98 -3.57 23.47
C GLU A 169 31.22 -2.82 22.16
N ALA A 170 31.07 -3.50 21.03
CA ALA A 170 31.23 -2.92 19.68
C ALA A 170 30.11 -1.94 19.30
N LEU A 171 28.96 -1.92 20.01
CA LEU A 171 27.82 -1.11 19.65
C LEU A 171 27.81 0.23 20.38
N LYS A 172 27.71 1.34 19.65
CA LYS A 172 27.61 2.69 20.22
C LYS A 172 26.33 2.82 21.07
N PRO A 173 26.39 3.58 22.20
CA PRO A 173 25.22 3.75 23.09
C PRO A 173 23.96 4.23 22.38
N GLU A 174 24.07 5.16 21.41
CA GLU A 174 22.93 5.69 20.67
C GLU A 174 22.30 4.64 19.74
N ALA A 175 23.11 3.77 19.14
CA ALA A 175 22.64 2.68 18.30
C ALA A 175 21.94 1.60 19.14
N TYR A 176 22.50 1.27 20.31
CA TYR A 176 21.87 0.37 21.27
C TYR A 176 20.50 0.90 21.72
N GLU A 177 20.43 2.14 22.20
CA GLU A 177 19.18 2.75 22.67
C GLU A 177 18.13 2.83 21.56
N ARG A 178 18.53 3.17 20.33
CA ARG A 178 17.63 3.19 19.15
C ARG A 178 17.06 1.80 18.86
N THR A 179 17.88 0.74 19.00
CA THR A 179 17.42 -0.64 18.77
C THR A 179 16.41 -1.07 19.83
N LEU A 180 16.67 -0.80 21.11
CA LEU A 180 15.73 -1.12 22.19
C LEU A 180 14.40 -0.37 22.03
N ARG A 181 14.44 0.92 21.67
CA ARG A 181 13.22 1.70 21.38
C ARG A 181 12.43 1.13 20.24
N ALA A 182 13.09 0.72 19.14
CA ALA A 182 12.41 0.10 18.02
C ALA A 182 11.71 -1.19 18.44
N ARG A 183 12.33 -1.99 19.32
CA ARG A 183 11.69 -3.21 19.87
C ARG A 183 10.51 -2.89 20.79
N ALA A 184 10.63 -1.89 21.64
CA ALA A 184 9.51 -1.44 22.46
C ALA A 184 8.32 -0.95 21.61
N PHE A 185 8.59 -0.22 20.52
CA PHE A 185 7.55 0.19 19.58
C PHE A 185 6.95 -1.01 18.82
N ASP A 186 7.74 -2.03 18.47
CA ASP A 186 7.24 -3.26 17.85
C ASP A 186 6.17 -3.96 18.71
N MET A 187 6.36 -3.96 20.05
CA MET A 187 5.38 -4.54 20.98
C MET A 187 4.17 -3.63 21.18
N ALA A 188 4.42 -2.35 21.44
CA ALA A 188 3.36 -1.39 21.76
C ALA A 188 2.48 -1.03 20.54
N ARG A 189 2.99 -1.12 19.30
CA ARG A 189 2.24 -0.75 18.08
C ARG A 189 0.90 -1.44 17.94
N TYR A 190 0.75 -2.59 18.56
CA TYR A 190 -0.49 -3.35 18.58
C TYR A 190 -1.66 -2.60 19.22
N LEU A 191 -1.39 -1.61 20.04
CA LEU A 191 -2.39 -0.73 20.64
C LEU A 191 -2.78 0.46 19.74
N LEU A 192 -2.06 0.70 18.63
CA LEU A 192 -2.43 1.77 17.69
C LEU A 192 -3.73 1.40 16.96
N PRO A 193 -4.80 2.20 17.08
CA PRO A 193 -6.05 1.96 16.37
C PRO A 193 -5.91 2.27 14.88
N LEU A 194 -6.76 1.72 14.05
CA LEU A 194 -6.83 2.01 12.62
C LEU A 194 -7.11 3.49 12.31
N ALA A 195 -7.65 4.23 13.27
CA ALA A 195 -7.79 5.70 13.19
C ALA A 195 -6.46 6.45 13.17
N THR A 196 -5.35 5.86 13.63
CA THR A 196 -4.06 6.54 13.75
C THR A 196 -3.62 7.13 12.41
N ASN A 197 -3.22 8.40 12.40
CA ASN A 197 -2.74 9.07 11.20
C ASN A 197 -1.34 8.58 10.81
N THR A 198 -1.21 8.27 9.53
CA THR A 198 0.06 7.91 8.86
C THR A 198 0.28 8.79 7.63
N SER A 199 1.38 8.56 6.94
CA SER A 199 1.71 9.20 5.67
C SER A 199 2.43 8.20 4.78
N LEU A 200 2.26 8.36 3.47
CA LEU A 200 2.93 7.51 2.48
C LEU A 200 3.27 8.31 1.22
N GLY A 201 4.25 7.81 0.49
CA GLY A 201 4.52 8.21 -0.88
C GLY A 201 4.19 7.06 -1.83
N GLN A 202 3.60 7.36 -2.96
CA GLN A 202 3.36 6.37 -4.02
C GLN A 202 3.82 6.87 -5.39
N ILE A 203 4.24 5.92 -6.24
CA ILE A 203 4.45 6.13 -7.67
C ILE A 203 3.60 5.11 -8.41
N VAL A 204 2.65 5.58 -9.22
CA VAL A 204 1.74 4.72 -9.96
C VAL A 204 1.59 5.21 -11.39
N SER A 205 1.25 4.31 -12.33
CA SER A 205 0.86 4.74 -13.67
C SER A 205 -0.52 5.40 -13.66
N ALA A 206 -0.79 6.25 -14.63
CA ALA A 206 -2.10 6.89 -14.78
C ALA A 206 -3.23 5.86 -14.93
N ARG A 207 -2.97 4.70 -15.53
CA ARG A 207 -3.94 3.60 -15.61
C ARG A 207 -4.26 3.01 -14.24
N THR A 208 -3.23 2.75 -13.42
CA THR A 208 -3.44 2.29 -12.04
C THR A 208 -4.17 3.36 -11.24
N LEU A 209 -3.81 4.63 -11.42
CA LEU A 209 -4.47 5.75 -10.73
C LEU A 209 -5.95 5.88 -11.11
N GLU A 210 -6.31 5.71 -12.39
CA GLU A 210 -7.71 5.74 -12.84
C GLU A 210 -8.55 4.69 -12.11
N THR A 211 -8.06 3.44 -12.06
CA THR A 211 -8.74 2.35 -11.36
C THR A 211 -8.74 2.56 -9.85
N GLN A 212 -7.64 3.00 -9.26
CA GLN A 212 -7.51 3.33 -7.85
C GLN A 212 -8.51 4.41 -7.43
N VAL A 213 -8.58 5.52 -8.17
CA VAL A 213 -9.54 6.61 -7.90
C VAL A 213 -10.97 6.11 -7.99
N SER A 214 -11.32 5.38 -9.05
CA SER A 214 -12.67 4.82 -9.21
C SER A 214 -13.06 3.90 -8.05
N ARG A 215 -12.14 3.03 -7.60
CA ARG A 215 -12.33 2.13 -6.46
C ARG A 215 -12.47 2.91 -5.14
N LEU A 216 -11.63 3.88 -4.89
CA LEU A 216 -11.70 4.71 -3.68
C LEU A 216 -13.02 5.51 -3.62
N LEU A 217 -13.45 6.10 -4.73
CA LEU A 217 -14.74 6.80 -4.84
C LEU A 217 -15.95 5.87 -4.62
N SER A 218 -15.79 4.58 -4.88
CA SER A 218 -16.83 3.56 -4.68
C SER A 218 -16.85 2.97 -3.26
N SER A 219 -15.95 3.40 -2.38
CA SER A 219 -15.85 2.91 -1.00
C SER A 219 -17.08 3.31 -0.16
N PRO A 220 -17.56 2.44 0.75
CA PRO A 220 -18.57 2.82 1.74
C PRO A 220 -18.05 3.82 2.78
N THR A 221 -16.73 3.98 2.91
CA THR A 221 -16.06 4.81 3.93
C THR A 221 -15.83 6.23 3.43
N ALA A 222 -16.33 7.24 4.14
CA ALA A 222 -16.26 8.65 3.74
C ALA A 222 -14.83 9.17 3.54
N GLU A 223 -13.90 8.84 4.47
CA GLU A 223 -12.49 9.24 4.34
C GLU A 223 -11.86 8.70 3.05
N VAL A 224 -12.17 7.45 2.71
CA VAL A 224 -11.62 6.78 1.52
C VAL A 224 -12.17 7.42 0.24
N ARG A 225 -13.46 7.77 0.20
CA ARG A 225 -14.05 8.51 -0.94
C ARG A 225 -13.39 9.88 -1.12
N LEU A 226 -13.24 10.64 -0.03
CA LEU A 226 -12.55 11.93 -0.05
C LEU A 226 -11.08 11.82 -0.50
N LEU A 227 -10.40 10.74 -0.13
CA LEU A 227 -9.05 10.45 -0.59
C LEU A 227 -9.00 10.21 -2.12
N GLY A 228 -9.99 9.50 -2.66
CA GLY A 228 -10.15 9.32 -4.10
C GLY A 228 -10.32 10.65 -4.85
N GLU A 229 -11.15 11.55 -4.33
CA GLU A 229 -11.31 12.91 -4.87
C GLU A 229 -9.99 13.68 -4.85
N LYS A 230 -9.29 13.71 -3.71
CA LYS A 230 -8.02 14.41 -3.56
C LYS A 230 -6.92 13.88 -4.48
N LEU A 231 -6.84 12.56 -4.70
CA LEU A 231 -5.87 11.98 -5.64
C LEU A 231 -6.17 12.38 -7.08
N ARG A 232 -7.45 12.34 -7.47
CA ARG A 232 -7.87 12.81 -8.80
C ARG A 232 -7.53 14.28 -8.99
N ASP A 233 -7.90 15.12 -8.04
CA ASP A 233 -7.69 16.56 -8.11
C ASP A 233 -6.19 16.92 -8.12
N ALA A 234 -5.36 16.21 -7.36
CA ALA A 234 -3.90 16.37 -7.38
C ALA A 234 -3.27 15.94 -8.71
N ALA A 235 -3.85 14.97 -9.42
CA ALA A 235 -3.38 14.55 -10.74
C ALA A 235 -3.78 15.54 -11.86
N ILE A 236 -4.95 16.17 -11.73
CA ILE A 236 -5.50 17.11 -12.70
C ILE A 236 -4.92 18.53 -12.49
N GLY A 237 -4.76 18.91 -11.23
CA GLY A 237 -4.26 20.21 -10.81
C GLY A 237 -2.76 20.36 -10.96
N PRO A 238 -2.23 21.56 -10.63
CA PRO A 238 -0.81 21.82 -10.62
C PRO A 238 -0.07 20.94 -9.60
N ALA A 239 1.00 20.28 -10.04
CA ALA A 239 1.89 19.52 -9.16
C ALA A 239 2.74 20.48 -8.31
N TRP A 240 3.03 20.05 -7.07
CA TRP A 240 3.94 20.81 -6.20
C TRP A 240 5.36 20.81 -6.78
N ASN A 241 5.95 22.01 -6.91
CA ASN A 241 7.28 22.19 -7.48
C ASN A 241 8.32 22.37 -6.37
N LEU A 242 9.21 21.38 -6.21
CA LEU A 242 10.32 21.42 -5.25
C LEU A 242 11.19 22.68 -5.40
N ASN A 243 11.39 23.13 -6.63
CA ASN A 243 12.29 24.24 -6.96
C ASN A 243 11.59 25.61 -6.98
N ALA A 244 10.28 25.69 -6.72
CA ALA A 244 9.51 26.93 -6.86
C ALA A 244 10.13 28.11 -6.11
N ARG A 245 10.56 27.89 -4.85
CA ARG A 245 11.18 28.95 -4.04
C ARG A 245 12.53 29.43 -4.59
N ALA A 246 13.35 28.50 -5.06
CA ALA A 246 14.65 28.83 -5.64
C ALA A 246 14.49 29.53 -7.00
N ALA A 247 13.54 29.06 -7.82
CA ALA A 247 13.18 29.66 -9.10
C ALA A 247 12.68 31.11 -8.89
N GLN A 248 11.76 31.33 -7.93
CA GLN A 248 11.26 32.66 -7.64
C GLN A 248 12.38 33.63 -7.19
N ALA A 249 13.25 33.17 -6.27
CA ALA A 249 14.38 33.97 -5.81
C ALA A 249 15.38 34.30 -6.95
N PHE A 250 15.52 33.44 -7.95
CA PHE A 250 16.32 33.69 -9.13
C PHE A 250 15.65 34.72 -10.06
N ILE A 251 14.35 34.59 -10.29
CA ILE A 251 13.55 35.51 -11.11
C ILE A 251 13.58 36.92 -10.50
N ASP A 252 13.41 37.04 -9.17
CA ASP A 252 13.46 38.30 -8.44
C ASP A 252 14.83 39.00 -8.63
N LYS A 253 15.93 38.24 -8.61
CA LYS A 253 17.29 38.77 -8.87
C LYS A 253 17.45 39.25 -10.31
N LEU A 254 16.89 38.52 -11.28
CA LEU A 254 16.90 38.92 -12.68
C LEU A 254 16.12 40.22 -12.89
N SER A 255 14.90 40.31 -12.33
CA SER A 255 14.07 41.51 -12.39
C SER A 255 14.79 42.74 -11.81
N ALA A 256 15.40 42.59 -10.62
CA ALA A 256 16.15 43.68 -9.99
C ALA A 256 17.36 44.11 -10.83
N ALA A 257 18.05 43.20 -11.49
CA ALA A 257 19.17 43.50 -12.37
C ALA A 257 18.70 44.24 -13.66
N GLU A 258 17.57 43.82 -14.23
CA GLU A 258 16.96 44.47 -15.41
C GLU A 258 16.49 45.88 -15.09
N GLU A 259 15.89 46.12 -13.93
CA GLU A 259 15.50 47.45 -13.47
C GLU A 259 16.72 48.39 -13.32
N GLN A 260 17.81 47.88 -12.74
CA GLN A 260 19.06 48.66 -12.65
C GLN A 260 19.63 49.02 -14.00
N VAL A 261 19.63 48.11 -14.98
CA VAL A 261 20.13 48.36 -16.33
C VAL A 261 19.22 49.34 -17.11
N SER A 262 17.88 49.22 -16.93
CA SER A 262 16.91 50.12 -17.57
C SER A 262 16.99 51.54 -17.04
N GLY A 263 17.23 51.70 -15.71
CA GLY A 263 17.47 52.98 -15.08
C GLY A 263 18.73 53.71 -15.62
N PHE A 264 19.73 52.97 -16.09
CA PHE A 264 20.92 53.53 -16.73
C PHE A 264 20.72 53.91 -18.22
N ARG A 265 19.75 53.30 -18.94
CA ARG A 265 19.46 53.54 -20.37
C ARG A 265 18.54 54.74 -20.64
N GLY A 266 18.02 55.41 -19.63
CA GLY A 266 17.07 56.52 -19.74
C GLY A 266 17.63 57.83 -20.32
N GLN A 267 18.89 57.89 -20.86
CA GLN A 267 19.49 59.08 -21.45
C GLN A 267 20.23 58.81 -22.79
N GLY A 268 19.62 58.19 -23.78
CA GLY A 268 20.26 58.09 -25.09
C GLY A 268 19.57 57.20 -26.11
N SER A 269 18.92 57.85 -27.06
CA SER A 269 18.64 57.50 -28.46
C SER A 269 18.23 56.08 -28.87
N GLY A 270 17.00 55.98 -29.38
CA GLY A 270 16.59 55.36 -30.64
C GLY A 270 17.09 53.97 -30.97
N GLY A 271 16.23 52.99 -30.77
CA GLY A 271 16.36 51.62 -31.26
C GLY A 271 15.85 50.62 -30.26
N ALA A 272 14.54 50.63 -29.99
CA ALA A 272 13.91 49.58 -29.19
C ALA A 272 13.86 48.27 -29.99
N VAL A 273 14.86 47.41 -29.81
CA VAL A 273 14.63 45.97 -29.89
C VAL A 273 13.89 45.64 -28.57
N GLU A 274 12.64 45.26 -28.66
CA GLU A 274 11.93 44.56 -27.55
C GLU A 274 12.65 43.25 -27.30
N ALA A 275 13.77 43.30 -26.58
CA ALA A 275 14.37 42.12 -25.99
C ALA A 275 13.40 41.71 -24.89
N GLY A 276 12.74 40.57 -25.04
CA GLY A 276 11.91 39.98 -23.97
C GLY A 276 12.69 40.00 -22.67
N SER A 277 12.02 40.37 -21.56
CA SER A 277 12.65 40.35 -20.22
C SER A 277 13.16 38.95 -19.91
N LEU A 278 14.46 38.82 -19.57
CA LEU A 278 15.06 37.56 -19.13
C LEU A 278 14.35 37.01 -17.88
N ALA A 279 13.85 37.89 -17.02
CA ALA A 279 13.05 37.51 -15.89
C ALA A 279 11.72 36.88 -16.34
N ALA A 280 11.08 37.40 -17.40
CA ALA A 280 9.86 36.81 -17.94
C ALA A 280 10.12 35.47 -18.63
N GLU A 281 11.22 35.32 -19.36
CA GLU A 281 11.61 34.02 -19.92
C GLU A 281 11.96 33.00 -18.86
N ALA A 282 12.68 33.40 -17.81
CA ALA A 282 13.00 32.56 -16.68
C ALA A 282 11.72 32.12 -15.92
N ALA A 283 10.76 33.05 -15.74
CA ALA A 283 9.47 32.72 -15.15
C ALA A 283 8.71 31.67 -15.99
N ALA A 284 8.64 31.86 -17.31
CA ALA A 284 7.98 30.93 -18.21
C ALA A 284 8.60 29.50 -18.15
N LEU A 285 9.92 29.42 -17.98
CA LEU A 285 10.64 28.14 -17.91
C LEU A 285 10.53 27.48 -16.53
N PHE A 286 10.74 28.22 -15.44
CA PHE A 286 10.94 27.65 -14.10
C PHE A 286 9.69 27.64 -13.23
N THR A 287 8.68 28.47 -13.52
CA THR A 287 7.42 28.50 -12.80
C THR A 287 6.24 27.92 -13.60
N ARG A 288 6.52 27.29 -14.75
CA ARG A 288 5.49 26.59 -15.52
C ARG A 288 4.77 25.56 -14.65
N GLU A 289 3.46 25.65 -14.61
CA GLU A 289 2.63 24.63 -13.95
C GLU A 289 2.73 23.29 -14.70
N ILE A 290 3.07 22.24 -13.97
CA ILE A 290 3.07 20.86 -14.45
C ILE A 290 1.80 20.18 -13.93
N ARG A 291 1.00 19.62 -14.81
CA ARG A 291 -0.16 18.80 -14.51
C ARG A 291 0.14 17.37 -14.91
N THR A 292 0.07 16.44 -13.95
CA THR A 292 0.66 15.12 -14.15
C THR A 292 -0.21 14.19 -15.01
N ALA A 293 -1.53 14.24 -14.85
CA ALA A 293 -2.48 13.44 -15.64
C ALA A 293 -3.83 14.16 -15.85
N PRO A 294 -3.84 15.38 -16.47
CA PRO A 294 -5.05 16.17 -16.61
C PRO A 294 -6.09 15.50 -17.51
N THR A 295 -5.69 14.63 -18.41
CA THR A 295 -6.57 13.93 -19.37
C THR A 295 -6.91 12.52 -18.92
N LEU A 296 -5.91 11.74 -18.50
CA LEU A 296 -6.06 10.28 -18.31
C LEU A 296 -6.94 9.90 -17.13
N VAL A 297 -7.05 10.74 -16.09
CA VAL A 297 -7.82 10.42 -14.87
C VAL A 297 -9.07 11.29 -14.68
N LYS A 298 -9.33 12.25 -15.54
CA LYS A 298 -10.44 13.22 -15.39
C LYS A 298 -11.83 12.57 -15.37
N TYR A 299 -11.97 11.38 -15.95
CA TYR A 299 -13.25 10.65 -16.03
C TYR A 299 -13.38 9.54 -14.99
N ALA A 300 -12.41 9.40 -14.06
CA ALA A 300 -12.55 8.45 -12.98
C ALA A 300 -13.75 8.82 -12.08
N GLN A 301 -14.71 7.92 -11.98
CA GLN A 301 -15.98 8.12 -11.29
C GLN A 301 -16.28 6.92 -10.39
N PRO A 302 -17.18 7.06 -9.40
CA PRO A 302 -17.70 5.93 -8.66
C PRO A 302 -18.24 4.85 -9.61
N ASN A 303 -17.95 3.59 -9.31
CA ASN A 303 -18.33 2.46 -10.14
C ASN A 303 -19.45 1.67 -9.47
N ALA A 304 -20.62 1.61 -10.11
CA ALA A 304 -21.79 0.91 -9.59
C ALA A 304 -21.50 -0.58 -9.36
N TYR A 305 -20.70 -1.22 -10.22
CA TYR A 305 -20.29 -2.61 -10.06
C TYR A 305 -19.52 -2.83 -8.74
N LEU A 306 -18.55 -1.95 -8.41
CA LEU A 306 -17.77 -2.03 -7.18
C LEU A 306 -18.59 -1.70 -5.92
N MET A 307 -19.71 -1.02 -6.06
CA MET A 307 -20.62 -0.69 -4.95
C MET A 307 -21.66 -1.77 -4.72
N GLN A 308 -22.31 -2.25 -5.78
CA GLN A 308 -23.47 -3.14 -5.69
C GLN A 308 -23.07 -4.60 -5.50
N SER A 309 -22.10 -5.12 -6.28
CA SER A 309 -21.71 -6.53 -6.19
C SER A 309 -21.20 -6.96 -4.82
N PRO A 310 -20.33 -6.19 -4.10
CA PRO A 310 -19.95 -6.57 -2.74
C PRO A 310 -21.12 -6.56 -1.75
N ALA A 311 -22.08 -5.64 -1.89
CA ALA A 311 -23.25 -5.60 -1.01
C ALA A 311 -24.16 -6.82 -1.21
N GLU A 312 -24.42 -7.22 -2.45
CA GLU A 312 -25.21 -8.41 -2.77
C GLU A 312 -24.50 -9.70 -2.37
N LEU A 313 -23.16 -9.76 -2.55
CA LEU A 313 -22.36 -10.91 -2.09
C LEU A 313 -22.38 -11.03 -0.57
N ALA A 314 -22.34 -9.91 0.18
CA ALA A 314 -22.46 -9.95 1.63
C ALA A 314 -23.83 -10.50 2.08
N GLN A 315 -24.91 -10.10 1.42
CA GLN A 315 -26.25 -10.64 1.69
C GLN A 315 -26.33 -12.14 1.36
N ALA A 316 -25.81 -12.56 0.21
CA ALA A 316 -25.78 -13.97 -0.18
C ALA A 316 -24.91 -14.80 0.78
N ALA A 317 -23.75 -14.28 1.19
CA ALA A 317 -22.89 -14.94 2.18
C ALA A 317 -23.61 -15.13 3.52
N ALA A 318 -24.32 -14.11 4.02
CA ALA A 318 -25.09 -14.20 5.24
C ALA A 318 -26.16 -15.31 5.18
N GLU A 319 -26.82 -15.51 4.05
CA GLU A 319 -27.81 -16.57 3.87
C GLU A 319 -27.16 -17.96 3.71
N VAL A 320 -26.20 -18.08 2.83
CA VAL A 320 -25.55 -19.37 2.50
C VAL A 320 -24.75 -19.92 3.70
N LEU A 321 -24.08 -19.04 4.43
CA LEU A 321 -23.18 -19.42 5.53
C LEU A 321 -23.83 -19.36 6.93
N LYS A 322 -25.14 -19.08 7.03
CA LYS A 322 -25.85 -18.85 8.31
C LYS A 322 -25.69 -19.95 9.35
N ASN A 323 -25.53 -21.20 8.91
CA ASN A 323 -25.38 -22.34 9.79
C ASN A 323 -23.92 -22.77 10.00
N LEU A 324 -22.97 -22.07 9.37
CA LEU A 324 -21.57 -22.39 9.48
C LEU A 324 -20.96 -21.62 10.66
N PRO A 325 -20.33 -22.29 11.63
CA PRO A 325 -19.69 -21.56 12.73
C PRO A 325 -18.48 -20.77 12.22
N VAL A 326 -18.32 -19.56 12.73
CA VAL A 326 -17.08 -18.80 12.59
C VAL A 326 -16.08 -19.39 13.59
N ALA A 327 -15.52 -20.54 13.24
CA ALA A 327 -14.62 -21.25 14.13
C ALA A 327 -13.20 -20.67 14.08
N PRO A 328 -12.46 -20.71 15.20
CA PRO A 328 -11.02 -20.52 15.16
C PRO A 328 -10.40 -21.51 14.17
N ALA A 329 -9.52 -21.02 13.31
CA ALA A 329 -8.73 -21.85 12.42
C ALA A 329 -7.27 -21.82 12.84
N SER A 330 -6.46 -22.71 12.26
CA SER A 330 -5.01 -22.61 12.38
C SER A 330 -4.52 -21.25 11.86
N LEU A 331 -3.37 -20.80 12.34
CA LEU A 331 -2.72 -19.56 11.89
C LEU A 331 -2.52 -19.58 10.36
N VAL A 332 -2.14 -20.73 9.83
CA VAL A 332 -1.98 -20.97 8.40
C VAL A 332 -2.66 -22.27 8.04
N ASP A 333 -3.54 -22.24 7.04
CA ASP A 333 -4.12 -23.41 6.40
C ASP A 333 -3.77 -23.40 4.91
N LEU A 334 -2.98 -24.36 4.47
CA LEU A 334 -2.69 -24.58 3.05
C LEU A 334 -3.80 -25.46 2.45
N ILE A 335 -4.65 -24.83 1.66
CA ILE A 335 -5.84 -25.45 1.09
C ILE A 335 -5.45 -26.31 -0.11
N GLU A 336 -5.93 -27.55 -0.13
CA GLU A 336 -5.75 -28.47 -1.25
C GLU A 336 -6.39 -27.90 -2.52
N ARG A 337 -5.86 -28.33 -3.67
CA ARG A 337 -6.39 -27.93 -4.97
C ARG A 337 -7.83 -28.41 -5.12
N THR A 338 -8.73 -27.52 -5.50
CA THR A 338 -10.11 -27.86 -5.88
C THR A 338 -10.14 -28.44 -7.28
N GLU A 339 -11.05 -29.39 -7.52
CA GLU A 339 -11.24 -30.00 -8.83
C GLU A 339 -12.07 -29.12 -9.76
N SER A 340 -13.05 -28.37 -9.23
CA SER A 340 -13.95 -27.48 -10.00
C SER A 340 -13.54 -26.02 -9.87
N LEU A 341 -13.44 -25.34 -11.02
CA LEU A 341 -13.19 -23.91 -11.08
C LEU A 341 -14.38 -23.12 -10.53
N GLU A 342 -15.60 -23.60 -10.79
CA GLU A 342 -16.84 -22.97 -10.33
C GLU A 342 -16.91 -22.95 -8.79
N VAL A 343 -16.59 -24.07 -8.15
CA VAL A 343 -16.53 -24.18 -6.69
C VAL A 343 -15.46 -23.22 -6.14
N GLU A 344 -14.27 -23.17 -6.75
CA GLU A 344 -13.20 -22.26 -6.36
C GLU A 344 -13.64 -20.79 -6.44
N LEU A 345 -14.29 -20.40 -7.52
CA LEU A 345 -14.76 -19.03 -7.73
C LEU A 345 -15.86 -18.67 -6.74
N ALA A 346 -16.89 -19.51 -6.60
CA ALA A 346 -17.98 -19.26 -5.67
C ALA A 346 -17.51 -19.22 -4.21
N ALA A 347 -16.64 -20.15 -3.80
CA ALA A 347 -16.06 -20.15 -2.46
C ALA A 347 -15.24 -18.89 -2.19
N THR A 348 -14.45 -18.42 -3.17
CA THR A 348 -13.64 -17.19 -3.03
C THR A 348 -14.50 -15.93 -2.96
N LEU A 349 -15.58 -15.87 -3.72
CA LEU A 349 -16.56 -14.77 -3.64
C LEU A 349 -17.21 -14.70 -2.26
N LEU A 350 -17.69 -15.84 -1.74
CA LEU A 350 -18.26 -15.90 -0.39
C LEU A 350 -17.23 -15.60 0.70
N TYR A 351 -15.96 -16.02 0.52
CA TYR A 351 -14.88 -15.70 1.45
C TYR A 351 -14.68 -14.19 1.58
N SER A 352 -14.67 -13.47 0.46
CA SER A 352 -14.51 -12.01 0.46
C SER A 352 -15.65 -11.26 1.17
N ALA A 353 -16.81 -11.89 1.30
CA ALA A 353 -18.03 -11.30 1.85
C ALA A 353 -18.44 -11.90 3.22
N SER A 354 -17.55 -12.68 3.87
CA SER A 354 -17.85 -13.37 5.12
C SER A 354 -16.66 -13.36 6.09
N HIS A 355 -16.78 -14.06 7.21
CA HIS A 355 -15.71 -14.24 8.22
C HIS A 355 -15.39 -15.71 8.50
N HIS A 356 -15.80 -16.61 7.59
CA HIS A 356 -15.61 -18.05 7.75
C HIS A 356 -14.26 -18.50 7.18
N PRO A 357 -13.69 -19.62 7.70
CA PRO A 357 -12.51 -20.25 7.12
C PRO A 357 -12.77 -20.69 5.67
N TYR A 358 -11.78 -20.49 4.79
CA TYR A 358 -11.90 -20.84 3.38
C TYR A 358 -12.25 -22.33 3.17
N ARG A 359 -11.59 -23.24 3.90
CA ARG A 359 -11.87 -24.68 3.84
C ARG A 359 -13.33 -24.99 4.11
N SER A 360 -13.92 -24.41 5.17
CA SER A 360 -15.32 -24.60 5.53
C SER A 360 -16.29 -24.09 4.47
N ILE A 361 -15.97 -22.92 3.86
CA ILE A 361 -16.78 -22.37 2.76
C ILE A 361 -16.68 -23.29 1.54
N ARG A 362 -15.47 -23.71 1.15
CA ARG A 362 -15.23 -24.59 0.01
C ARG A 362 -15.99 -25.90 0.15
N ASP A 363 -15.89 -26.55 1.30
CA ASP A 363 -16.52 -27.84 1.56
C ASP A 363 -18.05 -27.73 1.50
N LEU A 364 -18.61 -26.62 2.01
CA LEU A 364 -20.04 -26.31 1.89
C LEU A 364 -20.44 -26.07 0.43
N VAL A 365 -19.72 -25.23 -0.29
CA VAL A 365 -20.02 -24.91 -1.71
C VAL A 365 -19.90 -26.14 -2.61
N SER A 366 -18.96 -27.05 -2.32
CA SER A 366 -18.82 -28.32 -3.04
C SER A 366 -20.04 -29.24 -2.91
N GLY A 367 -20.85 -29.06 -1.86
CA GLY A 367 -22.10 -29.79 -1.64
C GLY A 367 -23.35 -29.09 -2.21
N LEU A 368 -23.24 -27.90 -2.76
CA LEU A 368 -24.37 -27.18 -3.36
C LEU A 368 -24.69 -27.72 -4.77
N PRO A 369 -25.95 -27.62 -5.20
CA PRO A 369 -26.30 -27.85 -6.61
C PRO A 369 -25.57 -26.88 -7.54
N ASP A 370 -25.17 -27.35 -8.74
CA ASP A 370 -24.45 -26.55 -9.73
C ASP A 370 -25.15 -25.21 -10.05
N SER A 371 -26.49 -25.21 -10.09
CA SER A 371 -27.27 -24.00 -10.31
C SER A 371 -27.05 -22.94 -9.25
N GLN A 372 -26.97 -23.33 -7.97
CA GLN A 372 -26.70 -22.40 -6.88
C GLN A 372 -25.25 -21.89 -6.91
N VAL A 373 -24.30 -22.74 -7.27
CA VAL A 373 -22.91 -22.34 -7.46
C VAL A 373 -22.81 -21.27 -8.57
N LEU A 374 -23.50 -21.49 -9.69
CA LEU A 374 -23.53 -20.53 -10.81
C LEU A 374 -24.26 -19.22 -10.43
N GLU A 375 -25.33 -19.28 -9.64
CA GLU A 375 -26.00 -18.08 -9.11
C GLU A 375 -25.06 -17.23 -8.24
N LEU A 376 -24.24 -17.84 -7.38
CA LEU A 376 -23.24 -17.13 -6.59
C LEU A 376 -22.18 -16.46 -7.48
N ILE A 377 -21.73 -17.12 -8.54
CA ILE A 377 -20.80 -16.55 -9.52
C ILE A 377 -21.45 -15.37 -10.24
N GLU A 378 -22.73 -15.49 -10.63
CA GLU A 378 -23.49 -14.44 -11.29
C GLU A 378 -23.58 -13.17 -10.46
N LEU A 379 -23.71 -13.27 -9.11
CA LEU A 379 -23.68 -12.11 -8.21
C LEU A 379 -22.37 -11.32 -8.36
N GLY A 380 -21.27 -12.00 -8.58
CA GLY A 380 -19.96 -11.39 -8.75
C GLY A 380 -19.75 -10.66 -10.08
N VAL A 381 -20.60 -10.87 -11.09
CA VAL A 381 -20.43 -10.31 -12.45
C VAL A 381 -21.63 -9.55 -12.96
N ARG A 382 -22.84 -9.70 -12.40
CA ARG A 382 -24.10 -9.14 -12.97
C ARG A 382 -24.06 -7.62 -13.18
N HIS A 383 -23.33 -6.89 -12.34
CA HIS A 383 -23.23 -5.44 -12.44
C HIS A 383 -21.98 -4.98 -13.23
N ARG A 384 -21.19 -5.94 -13.74
CA ARG A 384 -19.96 -5.64 -14.46
C ARG A 384 -20.26 -5.03 -15.82
N GLY A 385 -19.83 -3.79 -16.04
CA GLY A 385 -19.88 -3.10 -17.33
C GLY A 385 -18.76 -3.57 -18.28
N ARG A 386 -18.84 -3.12 -19.53
CA ARG A 386 -17.91 -3.53 -20.61
C ARG A 386 -16.44 -3.27 -20.29
N HIS A 387 -16.14 -2.22 -19.52
CA HIS A 387 -14.78 -1.76 -19.22
C HIS A 387 -14.34 -2.05 -17.81
N ASP A 388 -15.19 -2.67 -16.98
CA ASP A 388 -14.83 -3.01 -15.61
C ASP A 388 -13.93 -4.24 -15.57
N GLU A 389 -12.89 -4.19 -14.73
CA GLU A 389 -12.13 -5.40 -14.39
C GLU A 389 -12.98 -6.29 -13.48
N ALA A 390 -12.84 -7.61 -13.59
CA ALA A 390 -13.51 -8.53 -12.68
C ALA A 390 -13.04 -8.32 -11.23
N LEU A 391 -13.92 -8.63 -10.27
CA LEU A 391 -13.54 -8.63 -8.86
C LEU A 391 -12.30 -9.50 -8.64
N ARG A 392 -11.44 -9.11 -7.69
CA ARG A 392 -10.20 -9.84 -7.36
C ARG A 392 -10.45 -11.33 -7.09
N ALA A 393 -11.60 -11.68 -6.54
CA ALA A 393 -12.01 -13.05 -6.27
C ALA A 393 -12.03 -13.96 -7.52
N PHE A 394 -12.16 -13.39 -8.72
CA PHE A 394 -12.08 -14.13 -9.98
C PHE A 394 -10.64 -14.47 -10.43
N HIS A 395 -9.61 -14.00 -9.73
CA HIS A 395 -8.23 -14.37 -10.00
C HIS A 395 -7.94 -15.76 -9.42
N ALA A 396 -8.60 -16.78 -9.98
CA ALA A 396 -8.36 -18.20 -9.69
C ALA A 396 -7.18 -18.73 -10.52
N GLY A 397 -6.64 -19.88 -10.13
CA GLY A 397 -5.60 -20.59 -10.91
C GLY A 397 -4.20 -20.54 -10.32
N ALA A 398 -3.97 -19.83 -9.20
CA ALA A 398 -2.73 -19.98 -8.44
C ALA A 398 -2.66 -21.38 -7.79
N ALA A 399 -1.47 -22.02 -7.87
CA ALA A 399 -1.29 -23.41 -7.41
C ALA A 399 -1.44 -23.57 -5.90
N LEU A 400 -1.01 -22.55 -5.13
CA LEU A 400 -1.01 -22.55 -3.67
C LEU A 400 -2.03 -21.55 -3.12
N ARG A 401 -2.76 -21.99 -2.09
CA ARG A 401 -3.81 -21.18 -1.43
C ARG A 401 -3.61 -21.26 0.07
N PHE A 402 -3.20 -20.16 0.67
CA PHE A 402 -3.02 -20.06 2.11
C PHE A 402 -4.15 -19.23 2.72
N ASP A 403 -4.94 -19.83 3.61
CA ASP A 403 -5.85 -19.08 4.50
C ASP A 403 -5.06 -18.70 5.76
N LEU A 404 -4.84 -17.40 5.92
CA LEU A 404 -4.03 -16.84 7.00
C LEU A 404 -4.93 -16.15 8.02
N LEU A 405 -4.76 -16.51 9.30
CA LEU A 405 -5.35 -15.81 10.44
C LEU A 405 -4.23 -15.05 11.15
N MET A 406 -4.14 -13.76 10.96
CA MET A 406 -3.03 -12.96 11.47
C MET A 406 -3.50 -11.58 11.93
N ASP A 407 -2.67 -10.89 12.72
CA ASP A 407 -2.96 -9.52 13.14
C ASP A 407 -2.83 -8.50 12.00
N ILE A 408 -3.56 -7.38 12.12
CA ILE A 408 -3.57 -6.31 11.12
C ILE A 408 -2.16 -5.72 10.93
N GLY A 409 -1.40 -5.57 12.02
CA GLY A 409 -0.04 -5.03 11.97
C GLY A 409 0.90 -5.90 11.13
N GLY A 410 0.86 -7.21 11.32
CA GLY A 410 1.60 -8.19 10.51
C GLY A 410 1.10 -8.26 9.07
N PHE A 411 -0.23 -8.23 8.89
CA PHE A 411 -0.83 -8.20 7.55
C PHE A 411 -0.32 -7.02 6.70
N ARG A 412 -0.22 -5.82 7.23
CA ARG A 412 0.29 -4.66 6.49
C ARG A 412 1.71 -4.87 5.94
N ASP A 413 2.54 -5.65 6.62
CA ASP A 413 3.86 -6.03 6.13
C ASP A 413 3.79 -7.13 5.06
N MET A 414 2.85 -8.08 5.18
CA MET A 414 2.59 -9.14 4.19
C MET A 414 1.87 -8.61 2.94
N HIS A 415 1.05 -7.59 3.08
CA HIS A 415 0.28 -6.97 1.99
C HIS A 415 1.15 -6.35 0.88
N ARG A 416 2.43 -6.13 1.16
CA ARG A 416 3.40 -5.62 0.17
C ARG A 416 3.78 -6.63 -0.90
N HIS A 417 3.43 -7.91 -0.74
CA HIS A 417 3.67 -8.97 -1.73
C HIS A 417 2.58 -8.97 -2.80
N ARG A 418 2.74 -8.11 -3.81
CA ARG A 418 1.70 -7.86 -4.82
C ARG A 418 1.68 -8.84 -5.98
N ARG A 419 2.66 -9.71 -6.04
CA ARG A 419 2.70 -10.76 -7.05
C ARG A 419 1.72 -11.89 -6.77
N CYS A 420 1.22 -12.00 -5.53
CA CYS A 420 0.13 -12.91 -5.18
C CYS A 420 -1.22 -12.19 -5.13
N THR A 421 -2.30 -12.92 -5.42
CA THR A 421 -3.66 -12.44 -5.21
C THR A 421 -3.99 -12.52 -3.74
N GLN A 422 -4.33 -11.38 -3.13
CA GLN A 422 -4.70 -11.29 -1.73
C GLN A 422 -6.16 -10.85 -1.61
N ILE A 423 -6.95 -11.63 -0.89
CA ILE A 423 -8.36 -11.38 -0.61
C ILE A 423 -8.52 -11.31 0.90
N ILE A 424 -8.85 -10.14 1.41
CA ILE A 424 -9.04 -9.89 2.83
C ILE A 424 -10.52 -9.85 3.17
N GLN A 425 -10.85 -10.35 4.34
CA GLN A 425 -12.17 -10.17 4.92
C GLN A 425 -12.27 -8.81 5.61
N GLY A 426 -13.50 -8.36 5.89
CA GLY A 426 -13.74 -7.15 6.68
C GLY A 426 -13.16 -7.26 8.10
N PHE A 427 -12.81 -6.12 8.68
CA PHE A 427 -12.32 -6.07 10.05
C PHE A 427 -13.42 -6.46 11.04
N THR A 428 -13.07 -7.32 12.00
CA THR A 428 -14.00 -7.83 13.03
C THR A 428 -13.26 -8.18 14.31
N SER A 429 -13.93 -8.12 15.45
CA SER A 429 -13.42 -8.63 16.73
C SER A 429 -13.57 -10.15 16.91
N GLN A 430 -14.30 -10.84 16.01
CA GLN A 430 -14.63 -12.26 16.15
C GLN A 430 -13.42 -13.21 16.11
N HIS A 431 -12.30 -12.75 15.51
CA HIS A 431 -11.07 -13.53 15.44
C HIS A 431 -10.13 -13.28 16.63
N GLY A 432 -10.55 -12.45 17.60
CA GLY A 432 -9.71 -12.08 18.73
C GLY A 432 -8.56 -11.16 18.33
N TYR A 433 -7.50 -11.20 19.08
CA TYR A 433 -6.32 -10.36 18.89
C TYR A 433 -5.03 -11.11 19.20
N GLU A 434 -3.92 -10.58 18.72
CA GLU A 434 -2.57 -11.09 18.97
C GLU A 434 -2.00 -10.49 20.25
N THR A 435 -1.22 -11.28 20.96
CA THR A 435 -0.42 -10.82 22.11
C THR A 435 1.05 -11.06 21.78
N PRO A 436 1.96 -10.08 21.95
CA PRO A 436 3.39 -10.31 21.82
C PRO A 436 3.84 -11.51 22.66
N GLY A 437 4.53 -12.45 22.07
CA GLY A 437 4.89 -13.71 22.70
C GLY A 437 6.40 -13.88 22.98
N ALA A 438 6.74 -15.04 23.51
CA ALA A 438 8.04 -15.37 24.06
C ALA A 438 9.21 -15.39 23.06
N GLY A 439 9.00 -15.71 21.80
CA GLY A 439 10.06 -15.82 20.80
C GLY A 439 10.70 -14.50 20.37
N ASP A 440 10.34 -13.39 21.00
CA ASP A 440 10.72 -12.04 20.58
C ASP A 440 11.95 -11.47 21.28
N LEU A 441 12.44 -12.14 22.31
CA LEU A 441 13.64 -11.76 23.06
C LEU A 441 14.60 -12.94 23.22
N PRO A 442 15.91 -12.70 23.22
CA PRO A 442 16.85 -13.73 23.65
C PRO A 442 16.54 -14.14 25.09
N ALA A 443 16.59 -15.42 25.38
CA ALA A 443 16.51 -15.94 26.73
C ALA A 443 17.56 -15.25 27.61
N GLY A 444 17.14 -14.72 28.77
CA GLY A 444 18.08 -14.19 29.75
C GLY A 444 18.93 -15.32 30.35
N PRO A 445 20.11 -15.01 30.93
CA PRO A 445 20.98 -16.02 31.53
C PRO A 445 20.32 -16.82 32.67
N ASP A 446 19.18 -16.37 33.18
CA ASP A 446 18.42 -17.00 34.26
C ASP A 446 17.06 -17.58 33.82
N ASP A 447 16.75 -17.60 32.51
CA ASP A 447 15.49 -18.13 31.99
C ASP A 447 15.59 -19.66 31.80
N ASP A 448 15.36 -20.42 32.88
CA ASP A 448 15.15 -21.89 32.85
C ASP A 448 13.79 -22.30 32.27
N SER A 449 13.03 -21.38 31.65
CA SER A 449 11.68 -21.64 31.18
C SER A 449 11.68 -22.14 29.72
N ASP A 450 11.15 -23.34 29.52
CA ASP A 450 10.72 -23.92 28.25
C ASP A 450 9.76 -22.95 27.49
N GLY A 451 10.27 -21.93 26.86
CA GLY A 451 9.65 -21.28 25.69
C GLY A 451 8.50 -20.28 25.91
N ASP A 452 8.00 -20.03 27.12
CA ASP A 452 6.80 -19.19 27.36
C ASP A 452 7.07 -17.86 28.08
N PHE A 453 8.12 -17.14 27.69
CA PHE A 453 8.39 -15.81 28.26
C PHE A 453 7.42 -14.77 27.70
N ASP A 454 6.43 -14.32 28.50
CA ASP A 454 5.52 -13.22 28.14
C ASP A 454 6.15 -11.88 28.53
N ILE A 455 6.66 -11.15 27.51
CA ILE A 455 7.31 -9.85 27.69
C ILE A 455 6.39 -8.81 28.34
N LEU A 456 5.09 -8.81 28.03
CA LEU A 456 4.13 -7.87 28.61
C LEU A 456 3.84 -8.19 30.08
N ALA A 457 3.79 -9.48 30.44
CA ALA A 457 3.67 -9.91 31.83
C ALA A 457 4.91 -9.55 32.62
N ALA A 458 6.11 -9.80 32.08
CA ALA A 458 7.36 -9.44 32.70
C ALA A 458 7.53 -7.91 32.88
N ALA A 459 7.00 -7.11 31.97
CA ALA A 459 6.95 -5.66 32.09
C ALA A 459 5.81 -5.14 33.00
N GLY A 460 4.95 -6.04 33.51
CA GLY A 460 3.82 -5.69 34.38
C GLY A 460 2.65 -5.00 33.69
N VAL A 461 2.56 -5.08 32.34
CA VAL A 461 1.57 -4.32 31.53
C VAL A 461 0.59 -5.20 30.75
N LEU A 462 0.65 -6.52 30.90
CA LEU A 462 -0.23 -7.46 30.16
C LEU A 462 -1.73 -7.19 30.43
N GLY A 463 -2.10 -6.93 31.68
CA GLY A 463 -3.49 -6.63 32.06
C GLY A 463 -4.01 -5.35 31.39
N GLU A 464 -3.18 -4.32 31.34
CA GLU A 464 -3.51 -3.06 30.69
C GLU A 464 -3.65 -3.24 29.15
N TYR A 465 -2.71 -3.97 28.54
CA TYR A 465 -2.73 -4.29 27.12
C TYR A 465 -4.05 -4.98 26.71
N ARG A 466 -4.42 -6.05 27.43
CA ARG A 466 -5.67 -6.80 27.18
C ARG A 466 -6.90 -5.92 27.38
N SER A 467 -6.95 -5.21 28.50
CA SER A 467 -8.08 -4.33 28.83
C SER A 467 -8.30 -3.24 27.78
N ALA A 468 -7.23 -2.62 27.27
CA ALA A 468 -7.32 -1.59 26.25
C ALA A 468 -7.92 -2.14 24.93
N ILE A 469 -7.44 -3.31 24.46
CA ILE A 469 -7.93 -3.92 23.22
C ILE A 469 -9.39 -4.37 23.37
N GLU A 470 -9.72 -5.06 24.46
CA GLU A 470 -11.09 -5.53 24.70
C GLU A 470 -12.08 -4.39 24.86
N SER A 471 -11.65 -3.29 25.48
CA SER A 471 -12.45 -2.07 25.56
C SER A 471 -12.70 -1.46 24.18
N ALA A 472 -11.67 -1.40 23.33
CA ALA A 472 -11.81 -0.91 21.96
C ALA A 472 -12.74 -1.81 21.13
N HIS A 473 -12.65 -3.14 21.26
CA HIS A 473 -13.56 -4.08 20.60
C HIS A 473 -15.02 -3.90 21.05
N ARG A 474 -15.26 -3.72 22.36
CA ARG A 474 -16.61 -3.43 22.87
C ARG A 474 -17.15 -2.10 22.37
N ALA A 475 -16.33 -1.06 22.37
CA ALA A 475 -16.72 0.26 21.86
C ALA A 475 -17.03 0.19 20.35
N ALA A 476 -16.23 -0.52 19.56
CA ALA A 476 -16.49 -0.74 18.14
C ALA A 476 -17.84 -1.45 17.92
N ALA A 477 -18.13 -2.51 18.68
CA ALA A 477 -19.41 -3.23 18.58
C ALA A 477 -20.59 -2.33 18.95
N GLN A 478 -20.46 -1.51 20.01
CA GLN A 478 -21.49 -0.58 20.45
C GLN A 478 -21.76 0.51 19.39
N ILE A 479 -20.72 1.12 18.82
CA ILE A 479 -20.86 2.14 17.77
C ILE A 479 -21.48 1.51 16.52
N ALA A 480 -21.03 0.32 16.10
CA ALA A 480 -21.55 -0.37 14.91
C ALA A 480 -23.04 -0.69 15.01
N ALA A 481 -23.55 -0.92 16.23
CA ALA A 481 -24.98 -1.15 16.51
C ALA A 481 -25.81 0.15 16.60
N GLY A 482 -25.16 1.31 16.54
CA GLY A 482 -25.81 2.63 16.60
C GLY A 482 -26.53 3.00 15.30
N HIS A 483 -27.26 4.12 15.35
CA HIS A 483 -28.07 4.61 14.23
C HIS A 483 -27.40 5.73 13.43
N ALA A 484 -26.16 6.11 13.78
CA ALA A 484 -25.45 7.15 13.05
C ALA A 484 -25.19 6.73 11.60
N PRO A 485 -25.19 7.65 10.64
CA PRO A 485 -24.75 7.36 9.29
C PRO A 485 -23.34 6.74 9.31
N GLU A 486 -23.14 5.67 8.53
CA GLU A 486 -21.86 4.96 8.45
C GLU A 486 -21.32 4.44 9.82
N ALA A 487 -22.21 4.15 10.78
CA ALA A 487 -21.81 3.69 12.13
C ALA A 487 -20.90 2.46 12.08
N ALA A 488 -21.22 1.47 11.24
CA ALA A 488 -20.40 0.27 11.06
C ALA A 488 -19.01 0.58 10.47
N GLN A 489 -18.93 1.53 9.54
CA GLN A 489 -17.65 1.99 8.95
C GLN A 489 -16.82 2.79 9.96
N SER A 490 -17.47 3.67 10.72
CA SER A 490 -16.84 4.46 11.77
C SER A 490 -16.28 3.58 12.89
N ALA A 491 -16.96 2.50 13.25
CA ALA A 491 -16.50 1.54 14.24
C ALA A 491 -15.18 0.85 13.86
N GLN A 492 -14.92 0.63 12.58
CA GLN A 492 -13.69 -0.04 12.12
C GLN A 492 -12.41 0.71 12.49
N TYR A 493 -12.47 2.02 12.62
CA TYR A 493 -11.32 2.83 13.04
C TYR A 493 -10.81 2.53 14.45
N LEU A 494 -11.65 1.94 15.30
CA LEU A 494 -11.30 1.59 16.67
C LEU A 494 -10.51 0.29 16.80
N PHE A 495 -10.47 -0.57 15.76
CA PHE A 495 -9.72 -1.80 15.84
C PHE A 495 -8.22 -1.54 15.96
N PRO A 496 -7.56 -2.01 17.05
CA PRO A 496 -6.12 -1.92 17.21
C PRO A 496 -5.39 -2.84 16.21
N LEU A 497 -4.14 -2.55 15.90
CA LEU A 497 -3.32 -3.37 15.01
C LEU A 497 -3.15 -4.82 15.49
N ALA A 498 -3.35 -5.09 16.78
CA ALA A 498 -3.40 -6.43 17.34
C ALA A 498 -4.59 -7.28 16.87
N THR A 499 -5.68 -6.65 16.42
CA THR A 499 -6.89 -7.36 15.99
C THR A 499 -6.57 -8.31 14.86
N ARG A 500 -7.03 -9.57 14.95
CA ARG A 500 -6.80 -10.58 13.92
C ARG A 500 -7.78 -10.44 12.76
N ILE A 501 -7.28 -10.71 11.56
CA ILE A 501 -8.04 -10.75 10.31
C ILE A 501 -7.77 -12.05 9.56
N ARG A 502 -8.67 -12.41 8.66
CA ARG A 502 -8.44 -13.47 7.68
C ARG A 502 -8.03 -12.88 6.34
N ALA A 503 -7.02 -13.50 5.74
CA ALA A 503 -6.53 -13.16 4.42
C ALA A 503 -6.25 -14.43 3.62
N LEU A 504 -6.87 -14.57 2.45
CA LEU A 504 -6.63 -15.66 1.52
C LEU A 504 -5.58 -15.21 0.51
N PHE A 505 -4.41 -15.86 0.54
CA PHE A 505 -3.31 -15.61 -0.37
C PHE A 505 -3.23 -16.72 -1.40
N LYS A 506 -3.35 -16.37 -2.69
CA LYS A 506 -3.22 -17.28 -3.83
C LYS A 506 -1.99 -16.92 -4.63
N MET A 507 -1.07 -17.89 -4.84
CA MET A 507 0.23 -17.62 -5.43
C MET A 507 0.84 -18.85 -6.13
N ASP A 508 1.88 -18.61 -6.93
CA ASP A 508 2.76 -19.65 -7.43
C ASP A 508 3.83 -20.04 -6.39
N PHE A 509 4.56 -21.11 -6.66
CA PHE A 509 5.62 -21.60 -5.77
C PHE A 509 6.75 -20.57 -5.59
N ALA A 510 7.12 -19.83 -6.64
CA ALA A 510 8.20 -18.86 -6.57
C ALA A 510 7.87 -17.71 -5.61
N GLU A 511 6.61 -17.24 -5.60
CA GLU A 511 6.17 -16.22 -4.65
C GLU A 511 6.06 -16.79 -3.23
N ALA A 512 5.58 -18.01 -3.06
CA ALA A 512 5.55 -18.67 -1.75
C ALA A 512 6.97 -18.85 -1.17
N GLN A 513 7.93 -19.27 -1.99
CA GLN A 513 9.34 -19.34 -1.63
C GLN A 513 9.86 -17.95 -1.21
N TYR A 514 9.64 -16.93 -2.03
CA TYR A 514 10.10 -15.58 -1.76
C TYR A 514 9.50 -15.01 -0.46
N ILE A 515 8.20 -15.18 -0.24
CA ILE A 515 7.55 -14.73 1.00
C ILE A 515 8.13 -15.45 2.21
N THR A 516 8.21 -16.77 2.19
CA THR A 516 8.67 -17.55 3.32
C THR A 516 10.14 -17.26 3.67
N GLU A 517 11.01 -17.13 2.68
CA GLU A 517 12.42 -16.77 2.90
C GLU A 517 12.57 -15.34 3.43
N LEU A 518 11.93 -14.36 2.80
CA LEU A 518 12.06 -12.95 3.18
C LEU A 518 11.45 -12.66 4.55
N ARG A 519 10.25 -13.20 4.81
CA ARG A 519 9.46 -12.84 6.00
C ARG A 519 9.82 -13.66 7.24
N SER A 520 10.49 -14.79 7.11
CA SER A 520 11.05 -15.51 8.27
C SER A 520 12.30 -14.85 8.85
N GLY A 521 12.95 -13.96 8.10
CA GLY A 521 14.22 -13.33 8.48
C GLY A 521 14.19 -12.58 9.83
N PRO A 522 15.34 -12.51 10.56
CA PRO A 522 15.41 -12.03 11.95
C PRO A 522 15.11 -10.53 12.10
N ALA A 523 15.28 -9.73 11.04
CA ALA A 523 14.90 -8.32 11.03
C ALA A 523 13.38 -8.10 11.03
N GLY A 524 12.59 -9.16 10.83
CA GLY A 524 11.13 -9.14 10.77
C GLY A 524 10.47 -8.94 12.13
N HIS A 525 9.21 -8.53 12.11
CA HIS A 525 8.33 -8.57 13.28
C HIS A 525 7.91 -10.01 13.56
N PHE A 526 7.85 -10.42 14.81
CA PHE A 526 7.58 -11.81 15.21
C PHE A 526 6.30 -12.37 14.57
N SER A 527 5.22 -11.61 14.53
CA SER A 527 3.94 -12.05 14.03
C SER A 527 4.02 -12.56 12.59
N TYR A 528 4.50 -11.75 11.65
CA TYR A 528 4.59 -12.22 10.27
C TYR A 528 5.76 -13.18 10.03
N ARG A 529 6.81 -13.16 10.87
CA ARG A 529 7.84 -14.20 10.87
C ARG A 529 7.24 -15.57 11.18
N ARG A 530 6.41 -15.63 12.22
CA ARG A 530 5.66 -16.85 12.59
C ARG A 530 4.75 -17.31 11.44
N VAL A 531 4.02 -16.40 10.82
CA VAL A 531 3.17 -16.73 9.65
C VAL A 531 4.01 -17.31 8.51
N ALA A 532 5.13 -16.68 8.15
CA ALA A 532 6.02 -17.16 7.10
C ALA A 532 6.63 -18.54 7.42
N TRP A 533 6.99 -18.77 8.68
CA TRP A 533 7.45 -20.07 9.16
C TRP A 533 6.36 -21.14 9.05
N GLU A 534 5.14 -20.85 9.49
CA GLU A 534 4.00 -21.78 9.39
C GLU A 534 3.61 -22.05 7.92
N MET A 535 3.73 -21.07 7.03
CA MET A 535 3.57 -21.27 5.58
C MET A 535 4.61 -22.25 5.04
N PHE A 536 5.88 -22.12 5.46
CA PHE A 536 6.92 -23.08 5.11
C PHE A 536 6.63 -24.48 5.63
N LEU A 537 6.23 -24.63 6.91
CA LEU A 537 5.87 -25.92 7.48
C LEU A 537 4.69 -26.57 6.76
N ALA A 538 3.71 -25.77 6.33
CA ALA A 538 2.58 -26.26 5.53
C ALA A 538 3.04 -26.76 4.15
N LEU A 539 3.95 -26.05 3.48
CA LEU A 539 4.57 -26.49 2.24
C LEU A 539 5.40 -27.76 2.45
N GLN A 540 6.17 -27.84 3.53
CA GLN A 540 6.97 -29.02 3.87
C GLN A 540 6.11 -30.27 4.07
N ARG A 541 4.94 -30.14 4.71
CA ARG A 541 3.98 -31.23 4.88
C ARG A 541 3.36 -31.70 3.56
N GLN A 542 2.95 -30.77 2.68
CA GLN A 542 2.24 -31.13 1.45
C GLN A 542 3.18 -31.36 0.24
N HIS A 543 4.30 -30.63 0.19
CA HIS A 543 5.25 -30.64 -0.94
C HIS A 543 6.71 -30.76 -0.47
N PRO A 544 7.09 -31.84 0.27
CA PRO A 544 8.43 -31.96 0.86
C PRO A 544 9.56 -31.90 -0.18
N GLY A 545 9.31 -32.40 -1.40
CA GLY A 545 10.25 -32.36 -2.51
C GLY A 545 10.56 -30.94 -3.01
N LEU A 546 9.63 -29.98 -2.84
CA LEU A 546 9.82 -28.58 -3.19
C LEU A 546 10.33 -27.77 -2.00
N ALA A 547 9.81 -28.03 -0.80
CA ALA A 547 10.15 -27.28 0.41
C ALA A 547 11.65 -27.37 0.78
N LYS A 548 12.34 -28.46 0.44
CA LYS A 548 13.79 -28.60 0.67
C LYS A 548 14.65 -27.54 -0.04
N HIS A 549 14.09 -26.82 -0.99
CA HIS A 549 14.77 -25.75 -1.73
C HIS A 549 14.49 -24.36 -1.15
N ILE A 550 13.66 -24.26 -0.11
CA ILE A 550 13.31 -23.00 0.53
C ILE A 550 14.25 -22.74 1.71
N ARG A 551 14.84 -21.55 1.77
CA ARG A 551 15.83 -21.13 2.79
C ARG A 551 15.17 -20.23 3.83
N VAL A 552 14.42 -20.80 4.73
CA VAL A 552 13.79 -20.05 5.82
C VAL A 552 14.71 -19.91 7.02
N THR A 553 14.53 -18.84 7.78
CA THR A 553 15.09 -18.72 9.12
C THR A 553 14.14 -19.40 10.10
N ASP A 554 14.65 -20.31 10.91
CA ASP A 554 13.87 -21.01 11.93
C ASP A 554 13.33 -20.01 12.94
N PHE A 555 12.00 -20.01 13.10
CA PHE A 555 11.34 -19.11 14.03
C PHE A 555 11.58 -19.49 15.50
N THR A 556 11.88 -20.77 15.77
CA THR A 556 12.13 -21.28 17.12
C THR A 556 13.53 -20.98 17.65
N GLU A 557 14.46 -20.56 16.76
CA GLU A 557 15.80 -20.18 17.17
C GLU A 557 15.81 -18.76 17.78
N PRO A 558 16.62 -18.53 18.82
CA PRO A 558 16.79 -17.22 19.42
C PRO A 558 17.26 -16.18 18.40
N ILE A 559 16.70 -14.98 18.46
CA ILE A 559 17.06 -13.89 17.56
C ILE A 559 18.15 -13.04 18.22
N ASP A 560 19.22 -12.76 17.46
CA ASP A 560 20.09 -11.64 17.79
C ASP A 560 19.37 -10.32 17.46
N LEU A 561 19.02 -9.54 18.49
CA LEU A 561 18.31 -8.26 18.36
C LEU A 561 19.09 -7.22 17.56
N PHE A 562 20.40 -7.39 17.45
CA PHE A 562 21.31 -6.43 16.80
C PHE A 562 21.67 -6.83 15.36
N GLN A 563 21.35 -8.06 14.91
CA GLN A 563 21.42 -8.45 13.51
C GLN A 563 20.22 -7.86 12.71
N ARG A 564 20.53 -7.17 11.63
CA ARG A 564 19.55 -6.60 10.70
C ARG A 564 19.91 -6.97 9.27
#